data_a3925d352659d43b6395a83f65545e3f
#
_entry.id   a3925d352659d43b6395a83f65545e3f
#
_cell.length_a   1.000
_cell.length_b   1.000
_cell.length_c   1.000
_cell.angle_alpha   90.00
_cell.angle_beta   90.00
_cell.angle_gamma   90.00
#
_symmetry.space_group_name_H-M   'P 1'
#
loop_
_entity.id
_entity.type
_entity.pdbx_description
1 polymer ?
#
loop_
_entity_poly.entity_id
_entity_poly.type
_entity_poly.pdbx_seq_one_letter_code
_entity_poly.pdbx_strand_id
1 'polypeptide(L)'
;MPTSEATTPVGTGRVLIGGVGYQNLRDLSAGLHVLQRLGEGAALGERVDLEDLSYGPIDVLFLLQRRPRYAAAVFVTGSKRGRAPGSVECRRWDPPPITPEELQERVVEGVTGVISLDNLLHICGHFGALPEEVTVVEVEPADLGWGEGLSEAGRRALDEATALVRAEAMRLLSA
;
A
#
# COMPACT_ATOMS: atom_id res chain seq x y z
N MET A 1 34.20 -26.33 1.38
CA MET A 1 33.41 -25.38 2.13
C MET A 1 32.03 -25.39 1.52
N PRO A 2 30.98 -25.90 2.20
CA PRO A 2 29.61 -25.79 1.67
C PRO A 2 29.14 -24.35 1.80
N THR A 3 28.75 -23.77 0.68
CA THR A 3 28.02 -22.52 0.61
C THR A 3 26.68 -22.70 1.34
N SER A 4 26.52 -21.98 2.45
CA SER A 4 25.25 -21.88 3.16
C SER A 4 24.24 -21.23 2.23
N GLU A 5 23.36 -22.02 1.63
CA GLU A 5 22.13 -21.53 1.03
C GLU A 5 21.33 -20.90 2.15
N ALA A 6 21.24 -19.56 2.11
CA ALA A 6 20.34 -18.82 2.97
C ALA A 6 18.92 -19.27 2.62
N THR A 7 18.36 -20.14 3.45
CA THR A 7 16.94 -20.52 3.36
C THR A 7 16.12 -19.26 3.52
N THR A 8 15.53 -18.79 2.43
CA THR A 8 14.54 -17.69 2.47
C THR A 8 13.44 -18.13 3.43
N PRO A 9 13.16 -17.39 4.51
CA PRO A 9 12.10 -17.78 5.43
C PRO A 9 10.78 -17.82 4.66
N VAL A 10 10.13 -18.97 4.69
CA VAL A 10 8.78 -19.18 4.13
C VAL A 10 7.87 -18.15 4.76
N GLY A 11 7.19 -17.38 3.93
CA GLY A 11 6.23 -16.38 4.38
C GLY A 11 5.18 -17.01 5.30
N THR A 12 4.67 -16.24 6.26
CA THR A 12 3.73 -16.73 7.29
C THR A 12 2.36 -17.16 6.73
N GLY A 13 2.14 -17.08 5.42
CA GLY A 13 0.83 -17.25 4.80
C GLY A 13 -0.15 -16.11 5.13
N ARG A 14 0.37 -15.00 5.69
CA ARG A 14 -0.41 -13.79 6.03
C ARG A 14 -0.37 -12.78 4.89
N VAL A 15 -1.45 -12.04 4.74
CA VAL A 15 -1.58 -10.95 3.77
C VAL A 15 -1.63 -9.62 4.53
N LEU A 16 -0.83 -8.67 4.09
CA LEU A 16 -0.87 -7.29 4.55
C LEU A 16 -1.83 -6.48 3.69
N ILE A 17 -2.74 -5.73 4.31
CA ILE A 17 -3.46 -4.64 3.66
C ILE A 17 -2.94 -3.34 4.25
N GLY A 18 -2.24 -2.54 3.46
CA GLY A 18 -1.64 -1.27 3.85
C GLY A 18 -2.40 -0.08 3.24
N GLY A 19 -2.96 0.78 4.08
CA GLY A 19 -3.50 2.06 3.63
C GLY A 19 -2.45 3.15 3.74
N VAL A 20 -2.34 3.97 2.70
CA VAL A 20 -1.37 5.06 2.63
C VAL A 20 -2.10 6.34 2.21
N GLY A 21 -1.87 7.44 2.93
CA GLY A 21 -2.47 8.71 2.58
C GLY A 21 -2.29 9.80 3.61
N TYR A 22 -2.97 10.92 3.38
CA TYR A 22 -2.97 12.09 4.26
C TYR A 22 -4.38 12.31 4.81
N GLN A 23 -4.56 12.13 6.11
CA GLN A 23 -5.87 12.21 6.77
C GLN A 23 -6.61 13.52 6.51
N ASN A 24 -5.90 14.65 6.44
CA ASN A 24 -6.48 15.99 6.32
C ASN A 24 -6.40 16.58 4.90
N LEU A 25 -6.17 15.76 3.88
CA LEU A 25 -6.12 16.17 2.48
C LEU A 25 -7.16 15.45 1.63
N ARG A 26 -8.44 15.65 1.99
CA ARG A 26 -9.61 15.15 1.25
C ARG A 26 -9.38 13.74 0.64
N ASP A 27 -9.40 13.60 -0.69
CA ASP A 27 -9.34 12.29 -1.37
C ASP A 27 -7.99 11.59 -1.27
N LEU A 28 -6.92 12.29 -0.86
CA LEU A 28 -5.65 11.65 -0.51
C LEU A 28 -5.73 10.80 0.78
N SER A 29 -6.84 10.88 1.52
CA SER A 29 -7.14 10.00 2.65
C SER A 29 -7.89 8.72 2.27
N ALA A 30 -8.16 8.49 0.98
CA ALA A 30 -8.96 7.35 0.52
C ALA A 30 -8.46 6.00 1.05
N GLY A 31 -7.14 5.77 1.08
CA GLY A 31 -6.56 4.55 1.64
C GLY A 31 -6.93 4.32 3.10
N LEU A 32 -6.93 5.37 3.91
CA LEU A 32 -7.30 5.31 5.34
C LEU A 32 -8.79 5.00 5.53
N HIS A 33 -9.65 5.60 4.69
CA HIS A 33 -11.10 5.32 4.72
C HIS A 33 -11.41 3.87 4.30
N VAL A 34 -10.67 3.32 3.34
CA VAL A 34 -10.80 1.90 2.96
C VAL A 34 -10.40 1.01 4.13
N LEU A 35 -9.28 1.27 4.81
CA LEU A 35 -8.89 0.50 6.01
C LEU A 35 -9.96 0.55 7.09
N GLN A 36 -10.50 1.72 7.39
CA GLN A 36 -11.56 1.88 8.36
C GLN A 36 -12.78 1.04 7.97
N ARG A 37 -13.24 1.14 6.72
CA ARG A 37 -14.37 0.38 6.19
C ARG A 37 -14.16 -1.14 6.26
N LEU A 38 -12.93 -1.60 5.99
CA LEU A 38 -12.58 -3.02 6.11
C LEU A 38 -12.58 -3.49 7.57
N GLY A 39 -12.10 -2.66 8.50
CA GLY A 39 -12.08 -2.98 9.93
C GLY A 39 -13.48 -3.02 10.58
N GLU A 40 -14.39 -2.18 10.10
CA GLU A 40 -15.79 -2.13 10.58
C GLU A 40 -16.69 -3.19 9.91
N GLY A 41 -16.27 -3.74 8.77
CA GLY A 41 -17.03 -4.69 7.97
C GLY A 41 -16.90 -6.14 8.43
N ALA A 42 -17.30 -7.05 7.56
CA ALA A 42 -17.14 -8.49 7.79
C ALA A 42 -15.66 -8.84 7.95
N ALA A 43 -15.32 -9.67 8.94
CA ALA A 43 -13.95 -10.08 9.23
C ALA A 43 -13.26 -10.68 8.01
N LEU A 44 -12.01 -10.28 7.78
CA LEU A 44 -11.16 -10.80 6.70
C LEU A 44 -10.44 -12.10 7.10
N GLY A 45 -10.51 -12.48 8.38
CA GLY A 45 -9.85 -13.65 8.92
C GLY A 45 -8.52 -13.31 9.61
N GLU A 46 -8.05 -14.27 10.41
CA GLU A 46 -6.86 -14.09 11.25
C GLU A 46 -5.54 -13.95 10.47
N ARG A 47 -5.54 -14.29 9.19
CA ARG A 47 -4.35 -14.19 8.32
C ARG A 47 -4.24 -12.88 7.57
N VAL A 48 -5.08 -11.90 7.86
CA VAL A 48 -5.03 -10.56 7.26
C VAL A 48 -4.68 -9.54 8.32
N ASP A 49 -3.67 -8.74 8.06
CA ASP A 49 -3.32 -7.58 8.87
C ASP A 49 -3.73 -6.30 8.14
N LEU A 50 -4.46 -5.43 8.83
CA LEU A 50 -4.80 -4.09 8.38
C LEU A 50 -3.86 -3.09 9.04
N GLU A 51 -3.11 -2.33 8.25
CA GLU A 51 -2.11 -1.40 8.76
C GLU A 51 -2.24 -0.02 8.11
N ASP A 52 -2.28 1.00 8.94
CA ASP A 52 -2.05 2.37 8.50
C ASP A 52 -0.55 2.58 8.31
N LEU A 53 -0.14 2.74 7.06
CA LEU A 53 1.24 2.97 6.64
C LEU A 53 1.47 4.40 6.16
N SER A 54 0.66 5.34 6.65
CA SER A 54 0.73 6.77 6.33
C SER A 54 1.89 7.45 7.07
N TYR A 55 3.07 6.90 6.89
CA TYR A 55 4.33 7.40 7.47
C TYR A 55 5.36 7.64 6.37
N GLY A 56 6.47 8.26 6.71
CA GLY A 56 7.61 8.36 5.80
C GLY A 56 8.07 6.96 5.35
N PRO A 57 8.47 6.79 4.09
CA PRO A 57 8.85 5.48 3.54
C PRO A 57 9.94 4.75 4.33
N ILE A 58 10.85 5.49 4.95
CA ILE A 58 11.94 4.91 5.79
C ILE A 58 11.38 4.32 7.07
N ASP A 59 10.40 4.98 7.71
CA ASP A 59 9.76 4.47 8.92
C ASP A 59 8.97 3.20 8.61
N VAL A 60 8.28 3.16 7.47
CA VAL A 60 7.57 1.96 7.01
C VAL A 60 8.54 0.82 6.70
N LEU A 61 9.68 1.10 6.08
CA LEU A 61 10.73 0.11 5.85
C LEU A 61 11.16 -0.55 7.17
N PHE A 62 11.49 0.23 8.19
CA PHE A 62 11.89 -0.31 9.49
C PHE A 62 10.76 -1.06 10.20
N LEU A 63 9.50 -0.59 10.05
CA LEU A 63 8.34 -1.30 10.57
C LEU A 63 8.23 -2.70 9.95
N LEU A 64 8.27 -2.79 8.62
CA LEU A 64 8.12 -4.06 7.90
C LEU A 64 9.28 -5.02 8.16
N GLN A 65 10.52 -4.52 8.28
CA GLN A 65 11.69 -5.35 8.59
C GLN A 65 11.64 -6.00 9.97
N ARG A 66 10.91 -5.43 10.91
CA ARG A 66 10.74 -5.97 12.27
C ARG A 66 9.63 -7.01 12.37
N ARG A 67 8.83 -7.17 11.34
CA ARG A 67 7.70 -8.11 11.29
C ARG A 67 8.08 -9.39 10.56
N PRO A 68 7.39 -10.51 10.85
CA PRO A 68 7.46 -11.69 10.00
C PRO A 68 7.09 -11.33 8.56
N ARG A 69 7.74 -11.95 7.59
CA ARG A 69 7.46 -11.69 6.18
C ARG A 69 6.03 -12.06 5.83
N TYR A 70 5.34 -11.17 5.13
CA TYR A 70 4.05 -11.44 4.52
C TYR A 70 4.21 -12.32 3.27
N ALA A 71 3.21 -13.14 2.98
CA ALA A 71 3.14 -13.90 1.72
C ALA A 71 2.76 -13.00 0.55
N ALA A 72 1.89 -12.02 0.81
CA ALA A 72 1.45 -11.03 -0.17
C ALA A 72 1.03 -9.73 0.50
N ALA A 73 0.91 -8.66 -0.28
CA ALA A 73 0.44 -7.37 0.20
C ALA A 73 -0.51 -6.68 -0.79
N VAL A 74 -1.50 -5.99 -0.26
CA VAL A 74 -2.38 -5.09 -0.99
C VAL A 74 -2.23 -3.70 -0.41
N PHE A 75 -1.80 -2.74 -1.21
CA PHE A 75 -1.73 -1.33 -0.80
C PHE A 75 -2.87 -0.54 -1.42
N VAL A 76 -3.45 0.38 -0.66
CA VAL A 76 -4.53 1.25 -1.12
C VAL A 76 -4.23 2.70 -0.80
N THR A 77 -4.45 3.59 -1.78
CA THR A 77 -4.15 5.02 -1.65
C THR A 77 -5.06 5.86 -2.55
N GLY A 78 -5.19 7.14 -2.22
CA GLY A 78 -5.60 8.18 -3.17
C GLY A 78 -4.39 8.71 -3.90
N SER A 79 -4.36 8.65 -5.22
CA SER A 79 -3.20 9.06 -6.03
C SER A 79 -3.64 9.72 -7.32
N LYS A 80 -3.09 10.94 -7.57
CA LYS A 80 -3.40 11.69 -8.80
C LYS A 80 -2.58 11.14 -9.97
N ARG A 81 -3.27 10.51 -10.91
CA ARG A 81 -2.69 9.96 -12.14
C ARG A 81 -3.23 10.59 -13.41
N GLY A 82 -4.19 11.52 -13.30
CA GLY A 82 -4.85 12.16 -14.44
C GLY A 82 -5.99 11.33 -15.03
N ARG A 83 -6.49 10.35 -14.30
CA ARG A 83 -7.68 9.55 -14.66
C ARG A 83 -8.96 10.33 -14.33
N ALA A 84 -10.12 9.77 -14.67
CA ALA A 84 -11.40 10.34 -14.28
C ALA A 84 -11.52 10.38 -12.74
N PRO A 85 -11.87 11.53 -12.13
CA PRO A 85 -12.03 11.64 -10.69
C PRO A 85 -13.00 10.60 -10.12
N GLY A 86 -12.60 9.91 -9.06
CA GLY A 86 -13.37 8.83 -8.44
C GLY A 86 -13.25 7.48 -9.16
N SER A 87 -12.43 7.37 -10.21
CA SER A 87 -12.10 6.06 -10.78
C SER A 87 -11.18 5.26 -9.85
N VAL A 88 -11.35 3.95 -9.87
CA VAL A 88 -10.54 3.01 -9.08
C VAL A 88 -9.76 2.12 -10.01
N GLU A 89 -8.47 1.97 -9.78
CA GLU A 89 -7.61 1.04 -10.50
C GLU A 89 -7.02 0.02 -9.53
N CYS A 90 -7.06 -1.25 -9.93
CA CYS A 90 -6.42 -2.35 -9.21
C CYS A 90 -5.40 -3.01 -10.15
N ARG A 91 -4.15 -3.04 -9.76
CA ARG A 91 -3.07 -3.60 -10.58
C ARG A 91 -2.01 -4.29 -9.74
N ARG A 92 -1.35 -5.29 -10.32
CA ARG A 92 -0.11 -5.81 -9.75
C ARG A 92 0.97 -4.72 -9.79
N TRP A 93 1.74 -4.60 -8.72
CA TRP A 93 2.92 -3.76 -8.71
C TRP A 93 4.10 -4.52 -9.35
N ASP A 94 4.50 -4.06 -10.50
CA ASP A 94 5.61 -4.62 -11.29
C ASP A 94 6.40 -3.43 -11.87
N PRO A 95 7.19 -2.74 -11.04
CA PRO A 95 7.89 -1.54 -11.47
C PRO A 95 9.06 -1.90 -12.37
N PRO A 96 9.37 -1.05 -13.37
CA PRO A 96 10.62 -1.16 -14.10
C PRO A 96 11.81 -1.01 -13.15
N PRO A 97 12.97 -1.60 -13.46
CA PRO A 97 14.18 -1.35 -12.71
C PRO A 97 14.48 0.16 -12.67
N ILE A 98 14.88 0.63 -11.50
CA ILE A 98 15.31 2.02 -11.29
C ILE A 98 16.83 2.08 -11.16
N THR A 99 17.42 3.20 -11.57
CA THR A 99 18.87 3.41 -11.45
C THR A 99 19.26 3.67 -9.99
N PRO A 100 20.54 3.49 -9.60
CA PRO A 100 21.03 3.86 -8.28
C PRO A 100 20.77 5.34 -7.94
N GLU A 101 20.89 6.21 -8.94
CA GLU A 101 20.65 7.65 -8.80
C GLU A 101 19.16 7.94 -8.49
N GLU A 102 18.24 7.32 -9.23
CA GLU A 102 16.80 7.43 -8.97
C GLU A 102 16.43 6.89 -7.59
N LEU A 103 17.03 5.76 -7.16
CA LEU A 103 16.83 5.24 -5.82
C LEU A 103 17.32 6.23 -4.76
N GLN A 104 18.48 6.83 -4.97
CA GLN A 104 19.04 7.82 -4.04
C GLN A 104 18.12 9.04 -3.91
N GLU A 105 17.56 9.54 -5.01
CA GLU A 105 16.60 10.65 -5.00
C GLU A 105 15.35 10.28 -4.19
N ARG A 106 14.81 9.07 -4.38
CA ARG A 106 13.66 8.57 -3.61
C ARG A 106 13.95 8.45 -2.12
N VAL A 107 15.14 7.98 -1.75
CA VAL A 107 15.56 7.92 -0.35
C VAL A 107 15.69 9.32 0.25
N VAL A 108 16.27 10.28 -0.47
CA VAL A 108 16.35 11.68 -0.04
C VAL A 108 14.96 12.27 0.17
N GLU A 109 14.03 12.06 -0.76
CA GLU A 109 12.63 12.48 -0.58
C GLU A 109 11.98 11.77 0.63
N GLY A 110 12.23 10.47 0.76
CA GLY A 110 11.67 9.65 1.85
C GLY A 110 12.06 10.12 3.25
N VAL A 111 13.28 10.65 3.44
CA VAL A 111 13.71 11.17 4.75
C VAL A 111 13.10 12.54 5.08
N THR A 112 12.48 13.22 4.12
CA THR A 112 11.75 14.48 4.37
C THR A 112 10.39 14.27 5.03
N GLY A 113 9.94 13.02 5.16
CA GLY A 113 8.64 12.67 5.75
C GLY A 113 7.46 12.79 4.78
N VAL A 114 7.73 12.97 3.48
CA VAL A 114 6.66 12.95 2.46
C VAL A 114 6.07 11.54 2.38
N ILE A 115 4.74 11.47 2.52
CA ILE A 115 3.99 10.22 2.40
C ILE A 115 3.69 9.98 0.93
N SER A 116 4.32 8.96 0.35
CA SER A 116 4.15 8.58 -1.05
C SER A 116 4.18 7.05 -1.17
N LEU A 117 3.11 6.47 -1.68
CA LEU A 117 3.08 5.03 -1.93
C LEU A 117 4.14 4.62 -2.95
N ASP A 118 4.36 5.39 -4.00
CA ASP A 118 5.38 5.08 -5.00
C ASP A 118 6.78 5.01 -4.38
N ASN A 119 7.16 5.98 -3.56
CA ASN A 119 8.44 5.97 -2.87
C ASN A 119 8.54 4.84 -1.85
N LEU A 120 7.45 4.59 -1.10
CA LEU A 120 7.38 3.48 -0.14
C LEU A 120 7.64 2.15 -0.83
N LEU A 121 6.96 1.87 -1.94
CA LEU A 121 7.09 0.62 -2.67
C LEU A 121 8.49 0.44 -3.26
N HIS A 122 9.06 1.47 -3.87
CA HIS A 122 10.42 1.39 -4.42
C HIS A 122 11.48 1.19 -3.34
N ILE A 123 11.39 1.92 -2.24
CA ILE A 123 12.35 1.81 -1.12
C ILE A 123 12.20 0.45 -0.43
N CYS A 124 11.00 0.09 -0.01
CA CYS A 124 10.75 -1.18 0.68
C CYS A 124 11.05 -2.39 -0.23
N GLY A 125 10.74 -2.29 -1.52
CA GLY A 125 11.06 -3.33 -2.50
C GLY A 125 12.55 -3.51 -2.68
N HIS A 126 13.31 -2.42 -2.84
CA HIS A 126 14.77 -2.47 -3.00
C HIS A 126 15.46 -3.13 -1.79
N PHE A 127 15.02 -2.80 -0.57
CA PHE A 127 15.58 -3.37 0.66
C PHE A 127 14.94 -4.71 1.06
N GLY A 128 14.17 -5.33 0.18
CA GLY A 128 13.61 -6.68 0.38
C GLY A 128 12.59 -6.78 1.51
N ALA A 129 11.91 -5.69 1.85
CA ALA A 129 10.88 -5.68 2.90
C ALA A 129 9.47 -6.01 2.39
N LEU A 130 9.27 -6.04 1.06
CA LEU A 130 8.00 -6.42 0.45
C LEU A 130 7.96 -7.90 0.08
N PRO A 131 6.77 -8.53 0.07
CA PRO A 131 6.58 -9.85 -0.53
C PRO A 131 6.70 -9.78 -2.06
N GLU A 132 6.80 -10.95 -2.72
CA GLU A 132 6.85 -11.02 -4.19
C GLU A 132 5.53 -10.63 -4.86
N GLU A 133 4.41 -10.92 -4.19
CA GLU A 133 3.06 -10.56 -4.65
C GLU A 133 2.60 -9.28 -3.99
N VAL A 134 2.60 -8.19 -4.75
CA VAL A 134 2.10 -6.88 -4.31
C VAL A 134 1.06 -6.37 -5.29
N THR A 135 -0.10 -6.02 -4.78
CA THR A 135 -1.19 -5.37 -5.52
C THR A 135 -1.39 -3.95 -5.01
N VAL A 136 -1.67 -3.05 -5.92
CA VAL A 136 -1.97 -1.63 -5.62
C VAL A 136 -3.38 -1.32 -6.06
N VAL A 137 -4.16 -0.71 -5.17
CA VAL A 137 -5.48 -0.14 -5.46
C VAL A 137 -5.39 1.37 -5.31
N GLU A 138 -5.66 2.09 -6.38
CA GLU A 138 -5.57 3.54 -6.44
C GLU A 138 -6.94 4.16 -6.70
N VAL A 139 -7.30 5.15 -5.91
CA VAL A 139 -8.48 6.00 -6.14
C VAL A 139 -7.99 7.32 -6.75
N GLU A 140 -8.53 7.69 -7.92
CA GLU A 140 -8.22 9.00 -8.53
C GLU A 140 -8.95 10.11 -7.76
N PRO A 141 -8.23 11.06 -7.17
CA PRO A 141 -8.83 12.12 -6.37
C PRO A 141 -9.53 13.16 -7.25
N ALA A 142 -10.65 13.70 -6.74
CA ALA A 142 -11.30 14.88 -7.27
C ALA A 142 -10.88 16.15 -6.51
N ASP A 143 -10.61 16.03 -5.22
CA ASP A 143 -10.26 17.12 -4.33
C ASP A 143 -8.98 16.78 -3.54
N LEU A 144 -7.98 17.64 -3.70
CA LEU A 144 -6.68 17.56 -3.00
C LEU A 144 -6.52 18.64 -1.93
N GLY A 145 -7.59 19.39 -1.67
CA GLY A 145 -7.58 20.50 -0.73
C GLY A 145 -7.43 20.06 0.71
N TRP A 146 -7.19 21.03 1.56
CA TRP A 146 -7.15 20.82 3.00
C TRP A 146 -8.57 20.56 3.55
N GLY A 147 -8.69 19.57 4.40
CA GLY A 147 -9.91 19.24 5.11
C GLY A 147 -10.09 17.75 5.31
N GLU A 148 -10.94 17.39 6.28
CA GLU A 148 -11.29 16.00 6.58
C GLU A 148 -12.34 15.45 5.63
N GLY A 149 -12.33 14.13 5.47
CA GLY A 149 -13.31 13.37 4.70
C GLY A 149 -13.12 13.48 3.19
N LEU A 150 -13.78 12.62 2.47
CA LEU A 150 -13.70 12.50 1.01
C LEU A 150 -14.63 13.48 0.30
N SER A 151 -14.27 13.86 -0.92
CA SER A 151 -15.17 14.49 -1.87
C SER A 151 -16.36 13.58 -2.21
N GLU A 152 -17.35 14.07 -2.93
CA GLU A 152 -18.45 13.23 -3.40
C GLU A 152 -17.95 12.11 -4.32
N ALA A 153 -17.01 12.40 -5.22
CA ALA A 153 -16.39 11.41 -6.10
C ALA A 153 -15.60 10.36 -5.30
N GLY A 154 -14.82 10.79 -4.29
CA GLY A 154 -14.09 9.89 -3.40
C GLY A 154 -15.02 8.98 -2.59
N ARG A 155 -16.15 9.51 -2.09
CA ARG A 155 -17.15 8.70 -1.39
C ARG A 155 -17.81 7.64 -2.28
N ARG A 156 -18.11 7.98 -3.54
CA ARG A 156 -18.63 7.00 -4.50
C ARG A 156 -17.62 5.90 -4.81
N ALA A 157 -16.34 6.25 -4.92
CA ALA A 157 -15.27 5.30 -5.18
C ALA A 157 -14.97 4.36 -4.00
N LEU A 158 -15.32 4.77 -2.77
CA LEU A 158 -14.96 4.06 -1.55
C LEU A 158 -15.49 2.62 -1.51
N ASP A 159 -16.74 2.40 -1.95
CA ASP A 159 -17.34 1.07 -1.95
C ASP A 159 -16.65 0.13 -2.95
N GLU A 160 -16.36 0.63 -4.15
CA GLU A 160 -15.62 -0.12 -5.18
C GLU A 160 -14.19 -0.44 -4.71
N ALA A 161 -13.47 0.55 -4.20
CA ALA A 161 -12.10 0.37 -3.70
C ALA A 161 -12.05 -0.64 -2.56
N THR A 162 -13.00 -0.57 -1.61
CA THR A 162 -13.11 -1.51 -0.49
C THR A 162 -13.39 -2.93 -0.96
N ALA A 163 -14.31 -3.08 -1.93
CA ALA A 163 -14.64 -4.38 -2.51
C ALA A 163 -13.43 -5.00 -3.25
N LEU A 164 -12.71 -4.20 -4.03
CA LEU A 164 -11.50 -4.64 -4.74
C LEU A 164 -10.39 -5.08 -3.78
N VAL A 165 -10.09 -4.28 -2.74
CA VAL A 165 -9.08 -4.64 -1.74
C VAL A 165 -9.45 -5.94 -1.04
N ARG A 166 -10.73 -6.10 -0.63
CA ARG A 166 -11.22 -7.33 -0.01
C ARG A 166 -11.09 -8.53 -0.93
N ALA A 167 -11.55 -8.42 -2.17
CA ALA A 167 -11.51 -9.51 -3.15
C ALA A 167 -10.07 -9.94 -3.43
N GLU A 168 -9.16 -8.98 -3.58
CA GLU A 168 -7.75 -9.25 -3.84
C GLU A 168 -7.06 -9.93 -2.64
N ALA A 169 -7.31 -9.47 -1.42
CA ALA A 169 -6.80 -10.10 -0.23
C ALA A 169 -7.28 -11.56 -0.10
N MET A 170 -8.54 -11.84 -0.39
CA MET A 170 -9.10 -13.19 -0.37
C MET A 170 -8.50 -14.07 -1.46
N ARG A 171 -8.27 -13.53 -2.68
CA ARG A 171 -7.58 -14.23 -3.76
C ARG A 171 -6.17 -14.65 -3.32
N LEU A 172 -5.41 -13.72 -2.74
CA LEU A 172 -4.03 -13.94 -2.28
C LEU A 172 -3.94 -14.94 -1.12
N LEU A 173 -4.97 -15.04 -0.27
CA LEU A 173 -5.04 -16.04 0.79
C LEU A 173 -5.28 -17.45 0.27
N SER A 174 -5.82 -17.58 -0.94
CA SER A 174 -6.21 -18.84 -1.56
C SER A 174 -5.15 -19.37 -2.54
N ALA A 175 -4.14 -18.56 -2.86
CA ALA A 175 -3.04 -18.91 -3.74
C ALA A 175 -1.93 -19.65 -2.99
#